data_e25485cbc31101ba731f9e4a8dea1d67
#
_entry.id   e25485cbc31101ba731f9e4a8dea1d67
#
_cell.length_a   1.000
_cell.length_b   1.000
_cell.length_c   1.000
_cell.angle_alpha   90.00
_cell.angle_beta   90.00
_cell.angle_gamma   90.00
#
_symmetry.space_group_name_H-M   'P 1'
#
loop_
_entity.id
_entity.type
_entity.pdbx_description
1 polymer ?
#
loop_
_entity_poly.entity_id
_entity_poly.type
_entity_poly.pdbx_seq_one_letter_code
_entity_poly.pdbx_strand_id
1 'polypeptide(L)'
;MKKHLYLYAEFFKMDVKRILSYKLDFIIGNFGYLLDTLTTLFVLLITLNYTELIGGFSLYQLLFLYGFLTLTSALWEFFFVTTLEVPYLIQTGELDLFLLRPLNILYQFIIFQLDEEALFELITGIAIVIFSLYNLDIAVNYLFIIKFILFTISAVLVREAIYLALVSISFFSITNDGIKSVLWQLYQLANYPVNIYPFFIKVVLIIIPFAFVGYFPVVNLINSHDSFNLETLFLIFFGPLLLILIYKTIWNFGLKKYQSTGS
;
A
#
# COMPACT_ATOMS: atom_id res chain seq x y z
N MET A 1 7.45 -4.98 -24.84
CA MET A 1 8.16 -4.30 -23.75
C MET A 1 8.46 -2.83 -24.04
N LYS A 2 9.25 -2.46 -25.06
CA LYS A 2 9.58 -1.05 -25.38
C LYS A 2 8.35 -0.12 -25.57
N LYS A 3 7.27 -0.61 -26.23
CA LYS A 3 6.04 0.16 -26.46
C LYS A 3 5.30 0.47 -25.14
N HIS A 4 5.27 -0.46 -24.19
CA HIS A 4 4.63 -0.23 -22.89
C HIS A 4 5.39 0.77 -22.02
N LEU A 5 6.73 0.68 -22.00
CA LEU A 5 7.57 1.67 -21.32
C LEU A 5 7.44 3.07 -21.92
N TYR A 6 7.33 3.16 -23.25
CA TYR A 6 7.10 4.43 -23.92
C TYR A 6 5.74 5.05 -23.54
N LEU A 7 4.67 4.24 -23.56
CA LEU A 7 3.34 4.69 -23.13
C LEU A 7 3.35 5.18 -21.69
N TYR A 8 3.94 4.42 -20.77
CA TYR A 8 4.08 4.84 -19.38
C TYR A 8 4.81 6.19 -19.26
N ALA A 9 5.92 6.38 -19.97
CA ALA A 9 6.67 7.63 -19.94
C ALA A 9 5.87 8.84 -20.46
N GLU A 10 5.02 8.65 -21.48
CA GLU A 10 4.18 9.73 -22.01
C GLU A 10 3.04 10.10 -21.04
N PHE A 11 2.37 9.11 -20.43
CA PHE A 11 1.37 9.37 -19.40
C PHE A 11 1.99 10.06 -18.18
N PHE A 12 3.14 9.59 -17.71
CA PHE A 12 3.89 10.23 -16.63
C PHE A 12 4.20 11.71 -16.90
N LYS A 13 4.66 12.05 -18.12
CA LYS A 13 4.88 13.44 -18.52
C LYS A 13 3.60 14.29 -18.51
N MET A 14 2.47 13.69 -18.89
CA MET A 14 1.17 14.39 -18.87
C MET A 14 0.75 14.68 -17.43
N ASP A 15 0.89 13.71 -16.53
CA ASP A 15 0.58 13.90 -15.12
C ASP A 15 1.48 14.92 -14.44
N VAL A 16 2.78 14.90 -14.69
CA VAL A 16 3.70 15.93 -14.20
C VAL A 16 3.27 17.34 -14.67
N LYS A 17 2.82 17.47 -15.93
CA LYS A 17 2.29 18.76 -16.41
C LYS A 17 1.01 19.16 -15.71
N ARG A 18 0.10 18.20 -15.41
CA ARG A 18 -1.12 18.42 -14.62
C ARG A 18 -0.78 18.94 -13.23
N ILE A 19 0.11 18.28 -12.50
CA ILE A 19 0.60 18.69 -11.18
C ILE A 19 1.16 20.11 -11.20
N LEU A 20 2.00 20.42 -12.17
CA LEU A 20 2.59 21.76 -12.33
C LEU A 20 1.55 22.83 -12.65
N SER A 21 0.39 22.47 -13.22
CA SER A 21 -0.70 23.39 -13.52
C SER A 21 -1.60 23.69 -12.30
N TYR A 22 -1.73 22.74 -11.37
CA TYR A 22 -2.58 22.85 -10.16
C TYR A 22 -1.76 22.91 -8.88
N LYS A 23 -0.78 23.80 -8.83
CA LYS A 23 0.17 23.91 -7.70
C LYS A 23 -0.48 24.14 -6.34
N LEU A 24 -1.60 24.87 -6.27
CA LEU A 24 -2.28 25.15 -5.01
C LEU A 24 -2.94 23.90 -4.44
N ASP A 25 -3.59 23.10 -5.27
CA ASP A 25 -4.21 21.84 -4.85
C ASP A 25 -3.14 20.87 -4.34
N PHE A 26 -2.01 20.78 -5.05
CA PHE A 26 -0.84 20.02 -4.61
C PHE A 26 -0.31 20.46 -3.24
N ILE A 27 -0.18 21.77 -2.98
CA ILE A 27 0.33 22.28 -1.71
C ILE A 27 -0.68 22.01 -0.58
N ILE A 28 -1.98 22.21 -0.81
CA ILE A 28 -3.02 22.00 0.21
C ILE A 28 -3.15 20.53 0.58
N GLY A 29 -3.18 19.62 -0.41
CA GLY A 29 -3.23 18.18 -0.18
C GLY A 29 -2.03 17.69 0.64
N ASN A 30 -0.81 18.06 0.20
CA ASN A 30 0.41 17.69 0.92
C ASN A 30 0.51 18.29 2.33
N PHE A 31 -0.05 19.48 2.56
CA PHE A 31 -0.12 20.06 3.90
C PHE A 31 -1.04 19.25 4.83
N GLY A 32 -2.19 18.80 4.32
CA GLY A 32 -3.09 17.90 5.04
C GLY A 32 -2.40 16.61 5.45
N TYR A 33 -1.70 15.96 4.51
CA TYR A 33 -0.90 14.77 4.76
C TYR A 33 0.21 14.99 5.82
N LEU A 34 0.90 16.13 5.74
CA LEU A 34 1.93 16.47 6.72
C LEU A 34 1.36 16.62 8.13
N LEU A 35 0.18 17.25 8.28
CA LEU A 35 -0.51 17.35 9.56
C LEU A 35 -0.91 15.99 10.12
N ASP A 36 -1.41 15.07 9.28
CA ASP A 36 -1.77 13.71 9.69
C ASP A 36 -0.52 12.94 10.17
N THR A 37 0.56 13.00 9.40
CA THR A 37 1.85 12.39 9.76
C THR A 37 2.38 12.94 11.09
N LEU A 38 2.41 14.26 11.27
CA LEU A 38 2.86 14.89 12.52
C LEU A 38 1.97 14.49 13.69
N THR A 39 0.66 14.41 13.49
CA THR A 39 -0.28 13.98 14.53
C THR A 39 0.00 12.54 14.95
N THR A 40 0.21 11.64 14.01
CA THR A 40 0.55 10.23 14.29
C THR A 40 1.87 10.11 15.05
N LEU A 41 2.92 10.81 14.60
CA LEU A 41 4.22 10.84 15.30
C LEU A 41 4.10 11.41 16.71
N PHE A 42 3.31 12.45 16.90
CA PHE A 42 3.08 13.06 18.21
C PHE A 42 2.33 12.11 19.15
N VAL A 43 1.32 11.40 18.66
CA VAL A 43 0.61 10.36 19.44
C VAL A 43 1.56 9.24 19.86
N LEU A 44 2.42 8.75 18.95
CA LEU A 44 3.44 7.74 19.28
C LEU A 44 4.40 8.23 20.37
N LEU A 45 4.89 9.47 20.26
CA LEU A 45 5.80 10.07 21.26
C LEU A 45 5.12 10.21 22.63
N ILE A 46 3.88 10.70 22.68
CA ILE A 46 3.13 10.83 23.94
C ILE A 46 2.94 9.45 24.58
N THR A 47 2.49 8.46 23.79
CA THR A 47 2.21 7.12 24.32
C THR A 47 3.46 6.50 24.93
N LEU A 48 4.63 6.67 24.32
CA LEU A 48 5.90 6.15 24.82
C LEU A 48 6.47 6.93 26.02
N ASN A 49 5.99 8.13 26.29
CA ASN A 49 6.31 8.81 27.55
C ASN A 49 5.63 8.15 28.76
N TYR A 50 4.55 7.39 28.56
CA TYR A 50 3.85 6.65 29.62
C TYR A 50 4.22 5.17 29.66
N THR A 51 4.76 4.61 28.58
CA THR A 51 5.15 3.21 28.50
C THR A 51 6.49 3.07 27.77
N GLU A 52 7.42 2.31 28.34
CA GLU A 52 8.74 2.10 27.72
C GLU A 52 8.64 1.34 26.37
N LEU A 53 7.68 0.45 26.26
CA LEU A 53 7.49 -0.40 25.09
C LEU A 53 5.99 -0.51 24.72
N ILE A 54 5.69 -0.53 23.43
CA ILE A 54 4.35 -0.85 22.91
C ILE A 54 4.43 -2.18 22.14
N GLY A 55 3.81 -3.21 22.70
CA GLY A 55 3.84 -4.57 22.09
C GLY A 55 5.25 -5.15 21.96
N GLY A 56 6.18 -4.74 22.82
CA GLY A 56 7.58 -5.15 22.77
C GLY A 56 8.46 -4.30 21.83
N PHE A 57 7.90 -3.26 21.20
CA PHE A 57 8.62 -2.35 20.31
C PHE A 57 9.05 -1.08 21.07
N SER A 58 10.32 -0.69 20.91
CA SER A 58 10.83 0.60 21.31
C SER A 58 10.35 1.71 20.36
N LEU A 59 10.60 2.99 20.74
CA LEU A 59 10.27 4.15 19.90
C LEU A 59 10.79 4.00 18.47
N TYR A 60 12.07 3.70 18.31
CA TYR A 60 12.68 3.64 16.99
C TYR A 60 12.22 2.43 16.17
N GLN A 61 11.83 1.32 16.82
CA GLN A 61 11.20 0.18 16.13
C GLN A 61 9.78 0.52 15.65
N LEU A 62 9.01 1.29 16.44
CA LEU A 62 7.70 1.80 16.03
C LEU A 62 7.80 2.81 14.89
N LEU A 63 8.79 3.72 14.97
CA LEU A 63 9.06 4.65 13.87
C LEU A 63 9.47 3.91 12.59
N PHE A 64 10.25 2.84 12.73
CA PHE A 64 10.61 2.00 11.58
C PHE A 64 9.40 1.29 10.97
N LEU A 65 8.50 0.77 11.81
CA LEU A 65 7.24 0.18 11.36
C LEU A 65 6.36 1.22 10.64
N TYR A 66 6.17 2.39 11.25
CA TYR A 66 5.38 3.46 10.68
C TYR A 66 5.98 3.97 9.36
N GLY A 67 7.29 4.24 9.33
CA GLY A 67 7.98 4.67 8.11
C GLY A 67 7.93 3.64 6.99
N PHE A 68 8.05 2.35 7.32
CA PHE A 68 7.90 1.27 6.34
C PHE A 68 6.47 1.20 5.77
N LEU A 69 5.45 1.34 6.62
CA LEU A 69 4.05 1.40 6.21
C LEU A 69 3.76 2.62 5.32
N THR A 70 4.25 3.79 5.70
CA THR A 70 4.15 5.02 4.92
C THR A 70 4.80 4.84 3.54
N LEU A 71 6.03 4.34 3.49
CA LEU A 71 6.74 4.09 2.23
C LEU A 71 5.99 3.10 1.33
N THR A 72 5.47 2.01 1.89
CA THR A 72 4.70 1.02 1.11
C THR A 72 3.33 1.55 0.68
N SER A 73 2.71 2.45 1.48
CA SER A 73 1.49 3.18 1.13
C SER A 73 1.73 4.05 -0.09
N ALA A 74 2.73 4.92 -0.01
CA ALA A 74 3.11 5.81 -1.09
C ALA A 74 3.37 5.08 -2.41
N LEU A 75 4.12 3.97 -2.36
CA LEU A 75 4.38 3.17 -3.56
C LEU A 75 3.10 2.51 -4.10
N TRP A 76 2.20 2.07 -3.22
CA TRP A 76 0.94 1.51 -3.65
C TRP A 76 0.05 2.58 -4.28
N GLU A 77 -0.09 3.75 -3.69
CA GLU A 77 -0.86 4.87 -4.24
C GLU A 77 -0.29 5.31 -5.57
N PHE A 78 1.03 5.45 -5.67
CA PHE A 78 1.69 5.84 -6.91
C PHE A 78 1.40 4.90 -8.09
N PHE A 79 1.28 3.57 -7.86
CA PHE A 79 1.08 2.61 -8.95
C PHE A 79 -0.34 2.08 -9.07
N PHE A 80 -1.12 2.06 -8.00
CA PHE A 80 -2.36 1.27 -7.94
C PHE A 80 -3.59 2.04 -7.46
N VAL A 81 -3.48 3.35 -7.13
CA VAL A 81 -4.61 4.14 -6.62
C VAL A 81 -5.85 4.06 -7.52
N THR A 82 -5.66 4.02 -8.84
CA THR A 82 -6.74 3.88 -9.83
C THR A 82 -7.59 2.61 -9.62
N THR A 83 -7.05 1.57 -8.96
CA THR A 83 -7.82 0.37 -8.61
C THR A 83 -9.03 0.71 -7.74
N LEU A 84 -8.95 1.74 -6.88
CA LEU A 84 -10.06 2.19 -6.04
C LEU A 84 -11.20 2.85 -6.84
N GLU A 85 -10.94 3.30 -8.06
CA GLU A 85 -11.93 3.92 -8.94
C GLU A 85 -12.84 2.90 -9.64
N VAL A 86 -12.51 1.60 -9.58
CA VAL A 86 -13.28 0.53 -10.24
C VAL A 86 -14.78 0.59 -9.95
N PRO A 87 -15.25 0.78 -8.70
CA PRO A 87 -16.68 0.90 -8.43
C PRO A 87 -17.34 2.06 -9.18
N TYR A 88 -16.67 3.20 -9.25
CA TYR A 88 -17.14 4.37 -9.99
C TYR A 88 -17.15 4.11 -11.49
N LEU A 89 -16.07 3.52 -12.05
CA LEU A 89 -15.97 3.17 -13.47
C LEU A 89 -17.08 2.17 -13.90
N ILE A 90 -17.47 1.27 -13.00
CA ILE A 90 -18.60 0.34 -13.23
C ILE A 90 -19.94 1.11 -13.25
N GLN A 91 -20.15 2.02 -12.28
CA GLN A 91 -21.40 2.77 -12.16
C GLN A 91 -21.62 3.71 -13.33
N THR A 92 -20.57 4.35 -13.83
CA THR A 92 -20.63 5.30 -14.95
C THR A 92 -20.58 4.62 -16.33
N GLY A 93 -20.25 3.32 -16.39
CA GLY A 93 -20.00 2.59 -17.65
C GLY A 93 -18.63 2.89 -18.27
N GLU A 94 -17.79 3.71 -17.62
CA GLU A 94 -16.48 4.06 -18.13
C GLU A 94 -15.49 2.87 -18.15
N LEU A 95 -15.78 1.81 -17.39
CA LEU A 95 -14.99 0.57 -17.45
C LEU A 95 -14.95 -0.02 -18.85
N ASP A 96 -16.01 0.17 -19.66
CA ASP A 96 -16.06 -0.29 -21.04
C ASP A 96 -14.92 0.30 -21.89
N LEU A 97 -14.53 1.55 -21.65
CA LEU A 97 -13.41 2.19 -22.34
C LEU A 97 -12.07 1.47 -22.10
N PHE A 98 -11.89 0.89 -20.91
CA PHE A 98 -10.71 0.09 -20.60
C PHE A 98 -10.77 -1.29 -21.25
N LEU A 99 -11.98 -1.88 -21.35
CA LEU A 99 -12.19 -3.19 -21.98
C LEU A 99 -12.01 -3.17 -23.49
N LEU A 100 -12.30 -2.05 -24.14
CA LEU A 100 -12.14 -1.87 -25.60
C LEU A 100 -10.67 -1.77 -26.04
N ARG A 101 -9.74 -1.45 -25.12
CA ARG A 101 -8.32 -1.33 -25.44
C ARG A 101 -7.64 -2.70 -25.44
N PRO A 102 -6.74 -3.00 -26.38
CA PRO A 102 -6.02 -4.28 -26.45
C PRO A 102 -4.87 -4.35 -25.43
N LEU A 103 -5.14 -4.01 -24.17
CA LEU A 103 -4.19 -3.98 -23.06
C LEU A 103 -4.82 -4.63 -21.82
N ASN A 104 -3.99 -5.22 -20.97
CA ASN A 104 -4.47 -5.72 -19.67
C ASN A 104 -5.03 -4.56 -18.82
N ILE A 105 -6.19 -4.75 -18.17
CA ILE A 105 -6.90 -3.70 -17.44
C ILE A 105 -6.05 -3.20 -16.26
N LEU A 106 -5.45 -4.09 -15.46
CA LEU A 106 -4.59 -3.68 -14.35
C LEU A 106 -3.38 -2.87 -14.84
N TYR A 107 -2.79 -3.25 -15.99
CA TYR A 107 -1.74 -2.45 -16.58
C TYR A 107 -2.24 -1.05 -17.00
N GLN A 108 -3.47 -0.95 -17.50
CA GLN A 108 -4.06 0.35 -17.83
C GLN A 108 -4.26 1.19 -16.58
N PHE A 109 -4.68 0.61 -15.46
CA PHE A 109 -4.83 1.33 -14.19
C PHE A 109 -3.50 1.90 -13.69
N ILE A 110 -2.41 1.13 -13.77
CA ILE A 110 -1.06 1.60 -13.39
C ILE A 110 -0.59 2.82 -14.19
N ILE A 111 -1.03 2.96 -15.45
CA ILE A 111 -0.62 4.05 -16.33
C ILE A 111 -1.64 5.18 -16.44
N PHE A 112 -2.83 5.02 -15.87
CA PHE A 112 -3.95 5.93 -16.10
C PHE A 112 -3.78 7.26 -15.37
N GLN A 113 -3.36 7.23 -14.13
CA GLN A 113 -3.18 8.41 -13.30
C GLN A 113 -2.14 8.14 -12.22
N LEU A 114 -1.25 9.10 -12.01
CA LEU A 114 -0.34 9.11 -10.86
C LEU A 114 -0.96 9.92 -9.74
N ASP A 115 -0.81 9.42 -8.51
CA ASP A 115 -1.13 10.18 -7.33
C ASP A 115 0.03 11.12 -6.99
N GLU A 116 -0.25 12.41 -6.96
CA GLU A 116 0.75 13.43 -6.68
C GLU A 116 1.10 13.53 -5.20
N GLU A 117 0.15 13.19 -4.31
CA GLU A 117 0.36 13.18 -2.86
C GLU A 117 1.31 12.04 -2.47
N ALA A 118 1.30 10.94 -3.20
CA ALA A 118 2.19 9.79 -3.01
C ALA A 118 3.68 10.14 -3.07
N LEU A 119 4.07 11.16 -3.85
CA LEU A 119 5.47 11.59 -3.91
C LEU A 119 5.95 12.19 -2.59
N PHE A 120 5.11 12.97 -1.95
CA PHE A 120 5.44 13.56 -0.65
C PHE A 120 5.43 12.51 0.46
N GLU A 121 4.45 11.61 0.42
CA GLU A 121 4.39 10.45 1.31
C GLU A 121 5.63 9.56 1.18
N LEU A 122 6.11 9.33 -0.04
CA LEU A 122 7.33 8.57 -0.31
C LEU A 122 8.56 9.21 0.36
N ILE A 123 8.72 10.53 0.20
CA ILE A 123 9.85 11.26 0.80
C ILE A 123 9.78 11.20 2.33
N THR A 124 8.61 11.40 2.92
CA THR A 124 8.44 11.34 4.39
C THR A 124 8.66 9.93 4.91
N GLY A 125 8.15 8.89 4.24
CA GLY A 125 8.38 7.50 4.60
C GLY A 125 9.86 7.12 4.57
N ILE A 126 10.59 7.51 3.52
CA ILE A 126 12.05 7.31 3.42
C ILE A 126 12.77 8.05 4.55
N ALA A 127 12.41 9.30 4.84
CA ALA A 127 13.04 10.08 5.91
C ALA A 127 12.86 9.42 7.29
N ILE A 128 11.65 8.95 7.60
CA ILE A 128 11.34 8.25 8.86
C ILE A 128 12.10 6.92 8.94
N VAL A 129 12.17 6.15 7.85
CA VAL A 129 12.94 4.89 7.80
C VAL A 129 14.42 5.15 8.07
N ILE A 130 15.03 6.13 7.38
CA ILE A 130 16.45 6.45 7.56
C ILE A 130 16.70 6.90 9.00
N PHE A 131 15.86 7.80 9.54
CA PHE A 131 15.98 8.28 10.90
C PHE A 131 15.88 7.15 11.93
N SER A 132 14.92 6.24 11.77
CA SER A 132 14.74 5.10 12.68
C SER A 132 15.90 4.11 12.60
N LEU A 133 16.40 3.78 11.41
CA LEU A 133 17.53 2.87 11.22
C LEU A 133 18.82 3.44 11.81
N TYR A 134 19.03 4.75 11.72
CA TYR A 134 20.19 5.41 12.33
C TYR A 134 20.24 5.24 13.86
N ASN A 135 19.07 5.18 14.52
CA ASN A 135 18.94 5.05 15.97
C ASN A 135 18.74 3.59 16.46
N LEU A 136 18.59 2.62 15.56
CA LEU A 136 18.34 1.22 15.92
C LEU A 136 19.61 0.37 16.03
N ASP A 137 20.79 0.93 15.75
CA ASP A 137 22.08 0.20 15.70
C ASP A 137 22.03 -1.07 14.82
N ILE A 138 21.14 -1.11 13.83
CA ILE A 138 21.02 -2.22 12.88
C ILE A 138 22.08 -2.06 11.80
N ALA A 139 22.88 -3.10 11.57
CA ALA A 139 23.84 -3.12 10.49
C ALA A 139 23.12 -3.14 9.11
N VAL A 140 23.11 -2.00 8.44
CA VAL A 140 22.56 -1.88 7.08
C VAL A 140 23.60 -2.40 6.08
N ASN A 141 23.62 -3.70 5.91
CA ASN A 141 24.46 -4.39 4.91
C ASN A 141 23.68 -4.62 3.59
N TYR A 142 24.36 -5.17 2.59
CA TYR A 142 23.74 -5.43 1.27
C TYR A 142 22.56 -6.43 1.37
N LEU A 143 22.61 -7.40 2.28
CA LEU A 143 21.53 -8.36 2.48
C LEU A 143 20.29 -7.67 3.07
N PHE A 144 20.47 -6.76 4.04
CA PHE A 144 19.39 -5.94 4.59
C PHE A 144 18.70 -5.13 3.48
N ILE A 145 19.48 -4.45 2.62
CA ILE A 145 18.95 -3.62 1.54
C ILE A 145 18.13 -4.47 0.56
N ILE A 146 18.65 -5.63 0.15
CA ILE A 146 17.93 -6.55 -0.74
C ILE A 146 16.61 -7.01 -0.09
N LYS A 147 16.63 -7.43 1.17
CA LYS A 147 15.43 -7.85 1.90
C LYS A 147 14.43 -6.71 2.02
N PHE A 148 14.89 -5.51 2.37
CA PHE A 148 14.06 -4.32 2.49
C PHE A 148 13.32 -4.03 1.19
N ILE A 149 14.01 -4.04 0.05
CA ILE A 149 13.41 -3.84 -1.28
C ILE A 149 12.40 -4.95 -1.60
N LEU A 150 12.75 -6.21 -1.39
CA LEU A 150 11.87 -7.34 -1.67
C LEU A 150 10.63 -7.35 -0.78
N PHE A 151 10.76 -7.00 0.50
CA PHE A 151 9.63 -6.86 1.42
C PHE A 151 8.74 -5.69 1.05
N THR A 152 9.32 -4.56 0.65
CA THR A 152 8.57 -3.40 0.15
C THR A 152 7.72 -3.77 -1.05
N ILE A 153 8.29 -4.47 -2.04
CA ILE A 153 7.56 -4.95 -3.21
C ILE A 153 6.44 -5.92 -2.78
N SER A 154 6.75 -6.90 -1.93
CA SER A 154 5.75 -7.86 -1.44
C SER A 154 4.61 -7.16 -0.70
N ALA A 155 4.90 -6.21 0.18
CA ALA A 155 3.92 -5.45 0.95
C ALA A 155 2.97 -4.64 0.06
N VAL A 156 3.51 -3.96 -0.96
CA VAL A 156 2.72 -3.24 -1.98
C VAL A 156 1.78 -4.19 -2.71
N LEU A 157 2.25 -5.37 -3.10
CA LEU A 157 1.44 -6.36 -3.81
C LEU A 157 0.40 -7.04 -2.89
N VAL A 158 0.68 -7.22 -1.59
CA VAL A 158 -0.32 -7.65 -0.60
C VAL A 158 -1.45 -6.63 -0.52
N ARG A 159 -1.10 -5.35 -0.38
CA ARG A 159 -2.09 -4.26 -0.33
C ARG A 159 -2.94 -4.22 -1.59
N GLU A 160 -2.33 -4.30 -2.77
CA GLU A 160 -3.06 -4.36 -4.03
C GLU A 160 -4.00 -5.57 -4.09
N ALA A 161 -3.56 -6.73 -3.64
CA ALA A 161 -4.40 -7.92 -3.60
C ALA A 161 -5.65 -7.73 -2.72
N ILE A 162 -5.49 -7.08 -1.54
CA ILE A 162 -6.61 -6.77 -0.64
C ILE A 162 -7.60 -5.83 -1.33
N TYR A 163 -7.11 -4.72 -1.90
CA TYR A 163 -7.98 -3.73 -2.54
C TYR A 163 -8.60 -4.28 -3.83
N LEU A 164 -7.86 -5.04 -4.62
CA LEU A 164 -8.38 -5.68 -5.83
C LEU A 164 -9.51 -6.67 -5.50
N ALA A 165 -9.37 -7.45 -4.42
CA ALA A 165 -10.43 -8.32 -3.94
C ALA A 165 -11.67 -7.52 -3.53
N LEU A 166 -11.47 -6.40 -2.82
CA LEU A 166 -12.54 -5.52 -2.38
C LEU A 166 -13.30 -4.91 -3.55
N VAL A 167 -12.59 -4.25 -4.47
CA VAL A 167 -13.25 -3.57 -5.60
C VAL A 167 -13.93 -4.56 -6.55
N SER A 168 -13.46 -5.81 -6.58
CA SER A 168 -14.12 -6.87 -7.34
C SER A 168 -15.55 -7.18 -6.87
N ILE A 169 -15.91 -6.82 -5.62
CA ILE A 169 -17.28 -6.95 -5.12
C ILE A 169 -18.24 -6.06 -5.89
N SER A 170 -17.75 -4.93 -6.44
CA SER A 170 -18.57 -3.99 -7.23
C SER A 170 -19.10 -4.57 -8.54
N PHE A 171 -18.55 -5.67 -9.02
CA PHE A 171 -19.14 -6.41 -10.15
C PHE A 171 -20.48 -7.08 -9.79
N PHE A 172 -20.77 -7.23 -8.49
CA PHE A 172 -21.97 -7.89 -7.97
C PHE A 172 -22.86 -6.96 -7.14
N SER A 173 -22.32 -5.82 -6.71
CA SER A 173 -23.00 -4.83 -5.86
C SER A 173 -22.75 -3.43 -6.39
N ILE A 174 -23.78 -2.58 -6.41
CA ILE A 174 -23.69 -1.22 -6.94
C ILE A 174 -22.76 -0.33 -6.09
N THR A 175 -22.68 -0.58 -4.79
CA THR A 175 -21.83 0.19 -3.86
C THR A 175 -21.08 -0.73 -2.90
N ASN A 176 -19.85 -0.38 -2.58
CA ASN A 176 -19.02 -1.07 -1.59
C ASN A 176 -18.34 -0.11 -0.59
N ASP A 177 -18.88 1.13 -0.46
CA ASP A 177 -18.26 2.18 0.36
C ASP A 177 -18.15 1.80 1.85
N GLY A 178 -19.16 1.09 2.37
CA GLY A 178 -19.12 0.57 3.73
C GLY A 178 -17.95 -0.41 3.96
N ILE A 179 -17.65 -1.26 2.99
CA ILE A 179 -16.53 -2.21 3.07
C ILE A 179 -15.20 -1.47 2.96
N LYS A 180 -15.09 -0.47 2.07
CA LYS A 180 -13.91 0.40 1.96
C LYS A 180 -13.59 1.06 3.30
N SER A 181 -14.61 1.63 3.96
CA SER A 181 -14.47 2.29 5.26
C SER A 181 -13.96 1.33 6.34
N VAL A 182 -14.49 0.11 6.41
CA VAL A 182 -14.03 -0.92 7.36
C VAL A 182 -12.58 -1.32 7.08
N LEU A 183 -12.21 -1.55 5.82
CA LEU A 183 -10.83 -1.91 5.47
C LEU A 183 -9.85 -0.78 5.75
N TRP A 184 -10.25 0.47 5.54
CA TRP A 184 -9.46 1.63 5.93
C TRP A 184 -9.19 1.65 7.44
N GLN A 185 -10.24 1.43 8.26
CA GLN A 185 -10.08 1.35 9.72
C GLN A 185 -9.18 0.18 10.14
N LEU A 186 -9.31 -0.99 9.51
CA LEU A 186 -8.44 -2.13 9.78
C LEU A 186 -6.99 -1.85 9.39
N TYR A 187 -6.77 -1.13 8.30
CA TYR A 187 -5.42 -0.69 7.90
C TYR A 187 -4.80 0.23 8.95
N GLN A 188 -5.56 1.16 9.53
CA GLN A 188 -5.05 2.02 10.60
C GLN A 188 -4.54 1.23 11.83
N LEU A 189 -5.11 0.06 12.09
CA LEU A 189 -4.61 -0.84 13.14
C LEU A 189 -3.22 -1.41 12.80
N ALA A 190 -2.83 -1.47 11.53
CA ALA A 190 -1.50 -1.95 11.12
C ALA A 190 -0.36 -0.99 11.50
N ASN A 191 -0.68 0.28 11.83
CA ASN A 191 0.31 1.25 12.32
C ASN A 191 0.93 0.87 13.67
N TYR A 192 0.34 -0.11 14.36
CA TYR A 192 0.83 -0.61 15.64
C TYR A 192 1.22 -2.09 15.53
N PRO A 193 2.12 -2.56 16.42
CA PRO A 193 2.49 -3.97 16.47
C PRO A 193 1.27 -4.86 16.72
N VAL A 194 1.12 -5.91 15.93
CA VAL A 194 -0.02 -6.85 16.05
C VAL A 194 -0.13 -7.45 17.45
N ASN A 195 0.97 -7.50 18.20
CA ASN A 195 1.02 -8.06 19.55
C ASN A 195 0.15 -7.34 20.59
N ILE A 196 -0.15 -6.04 20.40
CA ILE A 196 -0.97 -5.27 21.36
C ILE A 196 -2.44 -5.64 21.29
N TYR A 197 -2.89 -6.21 20.19
CA TYR A 197 -4.30 -6.47 19.98
C TYR A 197 -4.78 -7.77 20.62
N PRO A 198 -6.05 -7.86 21.03
CA PRO A 198 -6.67 -9.11 21.45
C PRO A 198 -6.70 -10.14 20.31
N PHE A 199 -6.80 -11.42 20.67
CA PHE A 199 -6.72 -12.54 19.72
C PHE A 199 -7.61 -12.37 18.49
N PHE A 200 -8.85 -11.92 18.64
CA PHE A 200 -9.78 -11.73 17.53
C PHE A 200 -9.25 -10.74 16.48
N ILE A 201 -8.76 -9.57 16.92
CA ILE A 201 -8.22 -8.55 16.01
C ILE A 201 -6.95 -9.06 15.31
N LYS A 202 -6.08 -9.78 16.03
CA LYS A 202 -4.91 -10.43 15.43
C LYS A 202 -5.30 -11.37 14.29
N VAL A 203 -6.29 -12.21 14.51
CA VAL A 203 -6.78 -13.15 13.49
C VAL A 203 -7.32 -12.40 12.28
N VAL A 204 -8.09 -11.33 12.49
CA VAL A 204 -8.62 -10.51 11.40
C VAL A 204 -7.48 -9.86 10.58
N LEU A 205 -6.46 -9.28 11.23
CA LEU A 205 -5.31 -8.67 10.56
C LEU A 205 -4.41 -9.67 9.81
N ILE A 206 -4.49 -10.96 10.16
CA ILE A 206 -3.78 -12.04 9.45
C ILE A 206 -4.63 -12.58 8.30
N ILE A 207 -5.94 -12.75 8.46
CA ILE A 207 -6.85 -13.25 7.42
C ILE A 207 -7.04 -12.20 6.33
N ILE A 208 -7.29 -10.92 6.71
CA ILE A 208 -7.19 -9.78 5.83
C ILE A 208 -5.75 -9.29 5.96
N PRO A 209 -4.81 -9.71 5.11
CA PRO A 209 -3.40 -9.84 5.47
C PRO A 209 -2.65 -8.50 5.66
N PHE A 210 -3.25 -7.55 6.39
CA PHE A 210 -2.62 -6.27 6.73
C PHE A 210 -1.36 -6.43 7.58
N ALA A 211 -1.28 -7.47 8.41
CA ALA A 211 -0.06 -7.77 9.16
C ALA A 211 1.16 -8.05 8.26
N PHE A 212 0.92 -8.52 7.02
CA PHE A 212 1.97 -8.77 6.01
C PHE A 212 2.39 -7.51 5.24
N VAL A 213 1.63 -6.42 5.35
CA VAL A 213 2.01 -5.13 4.74
C VAL A 213 3.10 -4.42 5.55
N GLY A 214 3.15 -4.60 6.88
CA GLY A 214 4.11 -3.91 7.74
C GLY A 214 4.73 -4.78 8.82
N TYR A 215 3.92 -5.31 9.74
CA TYR A 215 4.40 -5.94 10.96
C TYR A 215 5.39 -7.10 10.72
N PHE A 216 5.03 -8.12 9.96
CA PHE A 216 5.91 -9.27 9.73
C PHE A 216 7.18 -8.92 8.95
N PRO A 217 7.14 -8.13 7.86
CA PRO A 217 8.35 -7.66 7.20
C PRO A 217 9.30 -6.92 8.14
N VAL A 218 8.77 -5.99 8.95
CA VAL A 218 9.58 -5.18 9.88
C VAL A 218 10.17 -6.03 11.00
N VAL A 219 9.40 -6.94 11.60
CA VAL A 219 9.91 -7.88 12.61
C VAL A 219 11.06 -8.72 12.04
N ASN A 220 10.91 -9.23 10.80
CA ASN A 220 11.97 -10.00 10.15
C ASN A 220 13.22 -9.15 9.86
N LEU A 221 13.05 -7.90 9.43
CA LEU A 221 14.17 -6.97 9.20
C LEU A 221 14.93 -6.65 10.48
N ILE A 222 14.22 -6.47 11.60
CA ILE A 222 14.84 -6.19 12.89
C ILE A 222 15.58 -7.41 13.46
N ASN A 223 14.95 -8.60 13.40
CA ASN A 223 15.43 -9.79 14.11
C ASN A 223 16.36 -10.68 13.28
N SER A 224 16.29 -10.61 11.95
CA SER A 224 16.97 -11.54 11.04
C SER A 224 17.68 -10.82 9.90
N HIS A 225 18.30 -9.67 10.18
CA HIS A 225 18.89 -8.80 9.17
C HIS A 225 20.00 -9.46 8.33
N ASP A 226 20.73 -10.44 8.86
CA ASP A 226 21.91 -11.05 8.22
C ASP A 226 21.65 -12.36 7.47
N SER A 227 20.41 -12.85 7.41
CA SER A 227 20.13 -14.17 6.82
C SER A 227 18.84 -14.23 6.01
N PHE A 228 18.84 -15.06 4.96
CA PHE A 228 17.65 -15.51 4.26
C PHE A 228 17.21 -16.86 4.83
N ASN A 229 16.18 -16.85 5.64
CA ASN A 229 15.55 -18.04 6.19
C ASN A 229 14.23 -18.36 5.46
N LEU A 230 13.59 -19.48 5.80
CA LEU A 230 12.32 -19.89 5.20
C LEU A 230 11.21 -18.85 5.39
N GLU A 231 11.17 -18.20 6.56
CA GLU A 231 10.23 -17.12 6.86
C GLU A 231 10.43 -15.91 5.93
N THR A 232 11.69 -15.50 5.72
CA THR A 232 12.04 -14.44 4.77
C THR A 232 11.54 -14.74 3.37
N LEU A 233 11.79 -15.96 2.88
CA LEU A 233 11.33 -16.38 1.55
C LEU A 233 9.81 -16.39 1.47
N PHE A 234 9.13 -16.89 2.50
CA PHE A 234 7.67 -16.86 2.58
C PHE A 234 7.14 -15.42 2.48
N LEU A 235 7.67 -14.48 3.25
CA LEU A 235 7.23 -13.08 3.24
C LEU A 235 7.48 -12.40 1.88
N ILE A 236 8.59 -12.72 1.20
CA ILE A 236 8.91 -12.18 -0.13
C ILE A 236 7.90 -12.65 -1.18
N PHE A 237 7.57 -13.95 -1.19
CA PHE A 237 6.72 -14.53 -2.22
C PHE A 237 5.23 -14.40 -1.90
N PHE A 238 4.84 -14.11 -0.67
CA PHE A 238 3.45 -14.04 -0.24
C PHE A 238 2.65 -13.00 -1.03
N GLY A 239 3.16 -11.77 -1.17
CA GLY A 239 2.48 -10.70 -1.92
C GLY A 239 2.25 -11.04 -3.40
N PRO A 240 3.29 -11.39 -4.16
CA PRO A 240 3.13 -11.80 -5.56
C PRO A 240 2.15 -12.96 -5.75
N LEU A 241 2.23 -14.00 -4.91
CA LEU A 241 1.36 -15.17 -5.01
C LEU A 241 -0.09 -14.82 -4.66
N LEU A 242 -0.31 -14.01 -3.63
CA LEU A 242 -1.64 -13.56 -3.23
C LEU A 242 -2.28 -12.72 -4.34
N LEU A 243 -1.55 -11.76 -4.92
CA LEU A 243 -2.06 -10.94 -6.01
C LEU A 243 -2.42 -11.78 -7.23
N ILE A 244 -1.57 -12.73 -7.62
CA ILE A 244 -1.86 -13.65 -8.73
C ILE A 244 -3.12 -14.49 -8.44
N LEU A 245 -3.28 -14.95 -7.20
CA LEU A 245 -4.46 -15.73 -6.80
C LEU A 245 -5.73 -14.88 -6.91
N ILE A 246 -5.76 -13.69 -6.31
CA ILE A 246 -6.92 -12.79 -6.33
C ILE A 246 -7.26 -12.38 -7.78
N TYR A 247 -6.25 -12.01 -8.55
CA TYR A 247 -6.43 -11.65 -9.96
C TYR A 247 -7.05 -12.78 -10.79
N LYS A 248 -6.52 -14.01 -10.65
CA LYS A 248 -7.01 -15.15 -11.44
C LYS A 248 -8.38 -15.66 -11.00
N THR A 249 -8.71 -15.54 -9.72
CA THR A 249 -9.96 -16.03 -9.15
C THR A 249 -11.02 -14.94 -9.10
N ILE A 250 -10.94 -14.03 -8.13
CA ILE A 250 -12.00 -13.06 -7.81
C ILE A 250 -12.16 -12.02 -8.92
N TRP A 251 -11.06 -11.38 -9.34
CA TRP A 251 -11.08 -10.34 -10.36
C TRP A 251 -11.57 -10.85 -11.71
N ASN A 252 -10.98 -11.92 -12.24
CA ASN A 252 -11.40 -12.48 -13.53
C ASN A 252 -12.81 -13.04 -13.50
N PHE A 253 -13.27 -13.58 -12.37
CA PHE A 253 -14.64 -14.02 -12.20
C PHE A 253 -15.60 -12.83 -12.23
N GLY A 254 -15.28 -11.74 -11.54
CA GLY A 254 -16.03 -10.49 -11.56
C GLY A 254 -16.14 -9.91 -12.97
N LEU A 255 -15.02 -9.79 -13.69
CA LEU A 255 -15.00 -9.31 -15.08
C LEU A 255 -15.88 -10.12 -16.01
N LYS A 256 -15.92 -11.45 -15.86
CA LYS A 256 -16.80 -12.31 -16.68
C LYS A 256 -18.29 -12.11 -16.39
N LYS A 257 -18.63 -11.59 -15.22
CA LYS A 257 -20.00 -11.30 -14.79
C LYS A 257 -20.41 -9.85 -15.02
N TYR A 258 -19.43 -8.99 -15.32
CA TYR A 258 -19.68 -7.59 -15.61
C TYR A 258 -20.65 -7.46 -16.78
N GLN A 259 -21.67 -6.64 -16.58
CA GLN A 259 -22.59 -6.17 -17.60
C GLN A 259 -22.51 -4.66 -17.64
N SER A 260 -22.30 -4.11 -18.82
CA SER A 260 -22.28 -2.66 -18.99
C SER A 260 -23.59 -2.07 -18.47
N THR A 261 -23.49 -1.00 -17.68
CA THR A 261 -24.63 -0.25 -17.16
C THR A 261 -25.34 0.52 -18.28
N GLY A 262 -24.76 0.54 -19.48
CA GLY A 262 -25.34 1.06 -20.73
C GLY A 262 -25.98 2.42 -20.58
N SER A 263 -25.21 3.49 -20.69
CA SER A 263 -25.74 4.83 -20.91
C SER A 263 -25.89 5.11 -22.38
#